data_cfb3c0ee37ee76199f5228ef4e5eabe3
#
_entry.id   cfb3c0ee37ee76199f5228ef4e5eabe3
#
_cell.length_a   1.000
_cell.length_b   1.000
_cell.length_c   1.000
_cell.angle_alpha   90.00
_cell.angle_beta   90.00
_cell.angle_gamma   90.00
#
_symmetry.space_group_name_H-M   'P 1'
#
loop_
_entity.id
_entity.type
_entity.pdbx_description
1 polymer ?
#
loop_
_entity_poly.entity_id
_entity_poly.type
_entity_poly.pdbx_seq_one_letter_code
_entity_poly.pdbx_strand_id
1 'polypeptide(L)'
;MLAMARAVMLNPDVILLDEPSMGLAPILVDEVFRIIQRLKQEGMTMLLVEQFAAAALAVADYGYVLENGKISVHGSAASLQNDPAVKVAYLGGGAQH
;
A
#
# COMPACT_ATOMS: atom_id res chain seq x y z
N MET A 1 -7.10 15.13 4.14
CA MET A 1 -8.53 15.07 4.05
C MET A 1 -8.98 14.21 2.89
N LEU A 2 -8.45 14.43 1.76
CA LEU A 2 -8.89 13.70 0.60
C LEU A 2 -8.70 12.21 0.72
N ALA A 3 -7.59 11.80 1.30
CA ALA A 3 -7.33 10.37 1.45
C ALA A 3 -8.40 9.68 2.28
N MET A 4 -8.83 10.31 3.35
CA MET A 4 -9.85 9.68 4.19
C MET A 4 -11.22 9.72 3.54
N ALA A 5 -11.47 10.67 2.64
CA ALA A 5 -12.72 10.70 1.92
C ALA A 5 -12.86 9.51 0.95
N ARG A 6 -11.74 8.85 0.63
CA ARG A 6 -11.75 7.69 -0.25
C ARG A 6 -11.84 6.36 0.52
N ALA A 7 -11.96 6.42 1.83
CA ALA A 7 -12.11 5.22 2.63
C ALA A 7 -13.55 4.73 2.58
N VAL A 8 -13.71 3.44 2.42
CA VAL A 8 -15.02 2.81 2.36
C VAL A 8 -15.07 1.68 3.37
N MET A 9 -16.06 1.72 4.25
CA MET A 9 -16.22 0.70 5.24
C MET A 9 -16.90 -0.50 4.61
N LEU A 10 -16.20 -1.63 4.52
CA LEU A 10 -16.75 -2.84 3.91
C LEU A 10 -17.60 -3.61 4.89
N ASN A 11 -17.22 -3.58 6.16
CA ASN A 11 -18.01 -4.10 7.26
C ASN A 11 -17.47 -3.43 8.52
N PRO A 12 -18.00 -3.71 9.71
CA PRO A 12 -17.59 -2.97 10.92
C PRO A 12 -16.08 -3.02 11.19
N ASP A 13 -15.39 -4.06 10.69
CA ASP A 13 -13.99 -4.25 11.02
C ASP A 13 -13.03 -4.10 9.85
N VAL A 14 -13.52 -3.81 8.67
CA VAL A 14 -12.67 -3.74 7.47
C VAL A 14 -12.88 -2.42 6.72
N ILE A 15 -11.79 -1.76 6.38
CA ILE A 15 -11.83 -0.51 5.61
C ILE A 15 -11.10 -0.73 4.28
N LEU A 16 -11.71 -0.25 3.20
CA LEU A 16 -11.06 -0.20 1.89
C LEU A 16 -10.50 1.20 1.69
N LEU A 17 -9.20 1.29 1.43
CA LEU A 17 -8.52 2.55 1.13
C LEU A 17 -8.04 2.46 -0.32
N ASP A 18 -8.69 3.21 -1.20
CA ASP A 18 -8.44 3.15 -2.63
C ASP A 18 -7.53 4.30 -3.05
N GLU A 19 -6.28 4.00 -3.25
CA GLU A 19 -5.23 4.94 -3.67
C GLU A 19 -5.22 6.22 -2.83
N PRO A 20 -5.10 6.10 -1.52
CA PRO A 20 -5.24 7.26 -0.63
C PRO A 20 -4.15 8.32 -0.82
N SER A 21 -3.02 7.97 -1.44
CA SER A 21 -1.95 8.95 -1.66
C SER A 21 -2.01 9.63 -3.01
N MET A 22 -2.94 9.22 -3.89
CA MET A 22 -2.98 9.75 -5.24
C MET A 22 -3.19 11.27 -5.24
N GLY A 23 -2.35 11.98 -5.96
CA GLY A 23 -2.46 13.43 -6.10
C GLY A 23 -1.96 14.24 -4.93
N LEU A 24 -1.41 13.60 -3.90
CA LEU A 24 -0.94 14.32 -2.72
C LEU A 24 0.53 14.69 -2.84
N ALA A 25 0.91 15.80 -2.23
CA ALA A 25 2.31 16.19 -2.12
C ALA A 25 3.05 15.19 -1.23
N PRO A 26 4.36 15.00 -1.41
CA PRO A 26 5.12 13.99 -0.67
C PRO A 26 4.94 14.05 0.85
N ILE A 27 4.91 15.24 1.42
CA ILE A 27 4.77 15.36 2.87
C ILE A 27 3.40 14.86 3.34
N LEU A 28 2.37 15.03 2.51
CA LEU A 28 1.04 14.55 2.83
C LEU A 28 0.93 13.04 2.63
N VAL A 29 1.69 12.49 1.69
CA VAL A 29 1.78 11.04 1.52
C VAL A 29 2.31 10.40 2.79
N ASP A 30 3.38 10.96 3.35
CA ASP A 30 3.94 10.46 4.59
C ASP A 30 2.92 10.51 5.72
N GLU A 31 2.15 11.58 5.77
CA GLU A 31 1.13 11.74 6.82
C GLU A 31 0.04 10.70 6.69
N VAL A 32 -0.42 10.42 5.47
CA VAL A 32 -1.44 9.41 5.21
C VAL A 32 -0.96 8.03 5.66
N PHE A 33 0.27 7.67 5.32
CA PHE A 33 0.78 6.36 5.69
C PHE A 33 1.04 6.25 7.19
N ARG A 34 1.33 7.37 7.85
CA ARG A 34 1.44 7.39 9.31
C ARG A 34 0.08 7.09 9.95
N ILE A 35 -0.99 7.64 9.40
CA ILE A 35 -2.34 7.37 9.87
C ILE A 35 -2.70 5.89 9.65
N ILE A 36 -2.38 5.37 8.48
CA ILE A 36 -2.64 3.96 8.17
C ILE A 36 -1.92 3.06 9.16
N GLN A 37 -0.67 3.36 9.46
CA GLN A 37 0.10 2.58 10.41
C GLN A 37 -0.53 2.61 11.80
N ARG A 38 -1.04 3.77 12.20
CA ARG A 38 -1.72 3.89 13.50
C ARG A 38 -2.98 3.05 13.55
N LEU A 39 -3.79 3.09 12.50
CA LEU A 39 -5.01 2.30 12.43
C LEU A 39 -4.69 0.80 12.49
N LYS A 40 -3.63 0.40 11.82
CA LYS A 40 -3.20 -0.99 11.87
C LYS A 40 -2.82 -1.39 13.28
N GLN A 41 -2.09 -0.54 13.99
CA GLN A 41 -1.68 -0.81 15.36
C GLN A 41 -2.88 -0.90 16.30
N GLU A 42 -3.97 -0.26 15.96
CA GLU A 42 -5.20 -0.32 16.74
C GLU A 42 -6.06 -1.54 16.39
N GLY A 43 -5.57 -2.41 15.53
CA GLY A 43 -6.25 -3.63 15.19
C GLY A 43 -7.18 -3.56 13.99
N MET A 44 -7.15 -2.46 13.26
CA MET A 44 -8.03 -2.31 12.10
C MET A 44 -7.53 -3.17 10.94
N THR A 45 -8.45 -3.90 10.33
CA THR A 45 -8.15 -4.65 9.10
C THR A 45 -8.42 -3.75 7.91
N MET A 46 -7.44 -3.66 7.01
CA MET A 46 -7.53 -2.75 5.88
C MET A 46 -7.12 -3.43 4.59
N LEU A 47 -7.83 -3.09 3.52
CA LEU A 47 -7.41 -3.43 2.17
C LEU A 47 -6.93 -2.13 1.53
N LEU A 48 -5.65 -2.06 1.22
CA LEU A 48 -5.04 -0.86 0.67
C LEU A 48 -4.70 -1.09 -0.79
N VAL A 49 -5.25 -0.26 -1.66
CA VAL A 49 -4.91 -0.26 -3.09
C VAL A 49 -4.02 0.95 -3.32
N GLU A 50 -2.79 0.73 -3.79
CA GLU A 50 -1.83 1.81 -3.87
C GLU A 50 -0.81 1.59 -4.99
N GLN A 51 -0.41 2.66 -5.67
CA GLN A 51 0.64 2.60 -6.67
C GLN A 51 2.02 2.78 -6.06
N PHE A 52 2.14 3.45 -4.92
CA PHE A 52 3.42 3.59 -4.24
C PHE A 52 3.72 2.28 -3.53
N ALA A 53 4.30 1.35 -4.27
CA ALA A 53 4.51 -0.01 -3.77
C ALA A 53 5.40 -0.06 -2.54
N ALA A 54 6.46 0.73 -2.51
CA ALA A 54 7.37 0.71 -1.37
C ALA A 54 6.66 1.14 -0.09
N ALA A 55 5.87 2.21 -0.16
CA ALA A 55 5.14 2.71 1.01
C ALA A 55 4.06 1.72 1.45
N ALA A 56 3.35 1.14 0.48
CA ALA A 56 2.31 0.17 0.78
C ALA A 56 2.89 -1.07 1.47
N LEU A 57 3.98 -1.61 0.93
CA LEU A 57 4.61 -2.80 1.50
C LEU A 57 5.23 -2.54 2.87
N ALA A 58 5.61 -1.28 3.13
CA ALA A 58 6.17 -0.94 4.43
C ALA A 58 5.13 -1.03 5.56
N VAL A 59 3.84 -0.89 5.23
CA VAL A 59 2.80 -0.95 6.24
C VAL A 59 1.96 -2.23 6.15
N ALA A 60 2.05 -2.97 5.07
CA ALA A 60 1.23 -4.15 4.84
C ALA A 60 1.80 -5.39 5.52
N ASP A 61 0.94 -6.37 5.76
CA ASP A 61 1.36 -7.69 6.20
C ASP A 61 1.47 -8.61 4.99
N TYR A 62 0.59 -8.44 4.01
CA TYR A 62 0.53 -9.30 2.84
C TYR A 62 0.20 -8.43 1.62
N GLY A 63 0.71 -8.78 0.47
CA GLY A 63 0.48 -8.00 -0.73
C GLY A 63 0.15 -8.82 -1.95
N TYR A 64 -0.54 -8.18 -2.89
CA TYR A 64 -0.87 -8.75 -4.19
C TYR A 64 -0.46 -7.71 -5.23
N VAL A 65 0.31 -8.13 -6.21
CA VAL A 65 0.72 -7.24 -7.31
C VAL A 65 -0.17 -7.53 -8.50
N LEU A 66 -0.86 -6.51 -8.98
CA LEU A 66 -1.75 -6.65 -10.13
C LEU A 66 -1.12 -6.05 -11.37
N GLU A 67 -1.20 -6.79 -12.47
CA GLU A 67 -0.75 -6.34 -13.77
C GLU A 67 -1.79 -6.72 -14.78
N ASN A 68 -2.27 -5.75 -15.54
CA ASN A 68 -3.28 -5.98 -16.58
C ASN A 68 -4.51 -6.72 -16.05
N GLY A 69 -4.94 -6.36 -14.85
CA GLY A 69 -6.13 -6.94 -14.25
C GLY A 69 -5.94 -8.31 -13.65
N LYS A 70 -4.71 -8.80 -13.58
CA LYS A 70 -4.43 -10.12 -13.03
C LYS A 70 -3.39 -10.02 -11.92
N ILE A 71 -3.47 -10.95 -10.96
CA ILE A 71 -2.47 -11.03 -9.92
C ILE A 71 -1.25 -11.70 -10.51
N SER A 72 -0.14 -10.96 -10.54
CA SER A 72 1.11 -11.49 -11.09
C SER A 72 1.96 -12.15 -10.01
N VAL A 73 1.92 -11.63 -8.79
CA VAL A 73 2.65 -12.19 -7.67
C VAL A 73 1.97 -11.78 -6.38
N HIS A 74 2.07 -12.61 -5.36
CA HIS A 74 1.54 -12.28 -4.05
C HIS A 74 2.38 -12.98 -2.98
N GLY A 75 2.27 -12.49 -1.76
CA GLY A 75 3.03 -13.06 -0.66
C GLY A 75 3.09 -12.11 0.52
N SER A 76 3.85 -12.49 1.54
CA SER A 76 4.05 -11.61 2.67
C SER A 76 4.75 -10.33 2.19
N ALA A 77 4.50 -9.23 2.89
CA ALA A 77 5.15 -7.98 2.53
C ALA A 77 6.68 -8.12 2.54
N ALA A 78 7.20 -8.84 3.53
CA ALA A 78 8.65 -9.05 3.61
C ALA A 78 9.18 -9.81 2.38
N SER A 79 8.47 -10.84 1.93
CA SER A 79 8.93 -11.60 0.78
C SER A 79 8.86 -10.78 -0.50
N LEU A 80 7.83 -9.95 -0.65
CA LEU A 80 7.70 -9.10 -1.82
C LEU A 80 8.77 -8.02 -1.85
N GLN A 81 9.11 -7.46 -0.69
CA GLN A 81 10.16 -6.46 -0.62
C GLN A 81 11.52 -7.01 -1.00
N ASN A 82 11.72 -8.31 -0.83
CA ASN A 82 12.99 -8.94 -1.15
C ASN A 82 12.99 -9.66 -2.51
N ASP A 83 11.86 -9.66 -3.20
CA ASP A 83 11.75 -10.31 -4.50
C ASP A 83 12.46 -9.44 -5.55
N PRO A 84 13.45 -9.97 -6.28
CA PRO A 84 14.19 -9.17 -7.25
C PRO A 84 13.32 -8.58 -8.35
N ALA A 85 12.35 -9.32 -8.84
CA ALA A 85 11.47 -8.82 -9.89
C ALA A 85 10.59 -7.68 -9.37
N VAL A 86 10.10 -7.78 -8.15
CA VAL A 86 9.31 -6.72 -7.54
C VAL A 86 10.16 -5.48 -7.32
N LYS A 87 11.39 -5.65 -6.84
CA LYS A 87 12.29 -4.51 -6.64
C LYS A 87 12.52 -3.75 -7.93
N VAL A 88 12.81 -4.45 -9.01
CA VAL A 88 13.08 -3.81 -10.29
C VAL A 88 11.84 -3.13 -10.84
N ALA A 89 10.70 -3.79 -10.78
CA ALA A 89 9.51 -3.29 -11.43
C ALA A 89 8.77 -2.21 -10.63
N TYR A 90 8.80 -2.31 -9.32
CA TYR A 90 7.91 -1.45 -8.51
C TYR A 90 8.59 -0.68 -7.40
N LEU A 91 9.74 -1.12 -6.92
CA LEU A 91 10.38 -0.45 -5.78
C LEU A 91 11.51 0.46 -6.20
N GLY A 92 11.86 0.43 -7.48
CA GLY A 92 12.87 1.30 -8.02
C GLY A 92 14.27 1.06 -7.51
N GLY A 93 14.42 0.04 -6.68
CA GLY A 93 15.65 -0.08 -5.94
C GLY A 93 16.83 -0.49 -6.75
N GLY A 94 16.62 -1.15 -7.82
CA GLY A 94 17.75 -1.61 -8.59
C GLY A 94 18.07 -0.74 -9.74
N ALA A 95 17.24 0.15 -10.06
CA ALA A 95 17.36 0.74 -11.31
C ALA A 95 17.95 2.05 -11.32
N GLN A 96 17.86 2.75 -10.36
CA GLN A 96 18.15 4.01 -10.50
C GLN A 96 19.16 4.42 -9.97
N HIS A 97 19.72 4.41 -10.03
CA HIS A 97 20.78 4.99 -9.55
C HIS A 97 21.84 4.39 -9.45
#